data_e90a1f99b452c8d935040a5115e1da00
#
_entry.id   e90a1f99b452c8d935040a5115e1da00
#
_cell.length_a   1.000
_cell.length_b   1.000
_cell.length_c   1.000
_cell.angle_alpha   90.00
_cell.angle_beta   90.00
_cell.angle_gamma   90.00
#
_symmetry.space_group_name_H-M   'P 1'
#
loop_
_entity.id
_entity.type
_entity.pdbx_description
1 polymer ?
#
loop_
_entity_poly.entity_id
_entity_poly.type
_entity_poly.pdbx_seq_one_letter_code
_entity_poly.pdbx_strand_id
1 'polypeptide(L)'
;MSTAVAGTTAAVTFAQVPQSPYSLDPAPEVVSRRLGEFTCIVHAGAHVREATAHTLEQVAATAAVDGCQDFVFDLTRVGRYETPALRSVADLWRRLSGLDCEVFVAARNPGVVDCLHRVIPARGKWTLQPTVADALRALLARPV
;
A
#
# COMPACT_ATOMS: atom_id res chain seq x y z
N MET A 1 -5.29 -22.76 2.29
CA MET A 1 -5.12 -22.38 2.46
C MET A 1 -4.61 -21.98 3.04
N SER A 2 -4.41 -21.61 2.85
CA SER A 2 -4.02 -21.11 3.16
C SER A 2 -3.53 -20.70 3.59
N THR A 3 -3.32 -20.46 3.86
CA THR A 3 -2.89 -20.01 4.27
C THR A 3 -2.27 -19.70 4.61
N ALA A 4 -2.10 -19.54 4.75
CA ALA A 4 -1.63 -19.11 5.00
C ALA A 4 -0.87 -18.98 5.14
N VAL A 5 -0.62 -18.99 5.25
CA VAL A 5 -0.12 -18.78 5.37
C VAL A 5 0.37 -18.33 5.54
N ALA A 6 0.48 -18.24 5.79
CA ALA A 6 0.74 -17.75 5.93
C ALA A 6 1.22 -17.23 5.90
N GLY A 7 1.42 -16.86 6.05
CA GLY A 7 1.67 -16.13 5.97
C GLY A 7 2.36 -15.97 5.51
N THR A 8 2.66 -15.81 5.23
CA THR A 8 3.07 -15.45 4.77
C THR A 8 3.19 -15.06 4.13
N THR A 9 3.36 -15.02 3.86
CA THR A 9 3.27 -14.50 3.19
C THR A 9 2.74 -14.18 2.74
N ALA A 10 2.80 -14.11 2.63
CA ALA A 10 2.26 -13.73 2.07
C ALA A 10 1.50 -13.45 1.74
N ALA A 11 1.37 -13.19 1.81
CA ALA A 11 0.52 -12.74 1.49
C ALA A 11 -0.11 -12.97 0.66
N VAL A 12 -0.62 -13.14 0.67
CA VAL A 12 -1.16 -13.24 -0.23
C VAL A 12 -1.57 -12.77 -0.75
N THR A 13 -1.60 -13.16 -1.00
CA THR A 13 -2.27 -12.45 -1.57
C THR A 13 -3.16 -12.92 -2.58
N PHE A 14 -4.45 -12.69 -2.44
CA PHE A 14 -5.39 -12.95 -3.45
C PHE A 14 -5.16 -12.11 -4.65
N ALA A 15 -4.48 -11.06 -4.51
CA ALA A 15 -3.99 -10.33 -5.64
C ALA A 15 -3.11 -11.21 -6.51
N GLN A 16 -2.73 -12.36 -6.00
CA GLN A 16 -1.92 -13.31 -6.70
C GLN A 16 -2.69 -14.56 -7.06
N VAL A 17 -3.99 -14.41 -7.25
CA VAL A 17 -4.79 -15.52 -7.77
C VAL A 17 -4.12 -16.07 -9.01
N PRO A 18 -3.93 -17.39 -9.07
CA PRO A 18 -3.23 -17.97 -10.21
C PRO A 18 -3.92 -17.65 -11.52
N GLN A 19 -3.14 -17.21 -12.47
CA GLN A 19 -3.61 -16.93 -13.82
C GLN A 19 -3.62 -18.22 -14.61
N SER A 20 -4.62 -18.36 -15.47
CA SER A 20 -4.57 -19.41 -16.45
C SER A 20 -3.34 -19.20 -17.33
N PRO A 21 -2.63 -20.28 -17.74
CA PRO A 21 -1.50 -20.11 -18.65
C PRO A 21 -1.89 -19.48 -19.98
N TYR A 22 -3.18 -19.43 -20.27
CA TYR A 22 -3.68 -18.79 -21.49
C TYR A 22 -4.26 -17.40 -21.22
N SER A 23 -4.19 -16.95 -19.99
CA SER A 23 -4.74 -15.66 -19.62
C SER A 23 -3.87 -14.54 -20.18
N LEU A 24 -4.54 -13.51 -20.69
CA LEU A 24 -3.86 -12.30 -21.14
C LEU A 24 -3.98 -11.19 -20.11
N ASP A 25 -4.40 -11.53 -18.88
CA ASP A 25 -4.54 -10.55 -17.83
C ASP A 25 -3.17 -9.97 -17.48
N PRO A 26 -3.12 -8.68 -17.23
CA PRO A 26 -1.86 -8.07 -16.84
C PRO A 26 -1.40 -8.60 -15.47
N ALA A 27 -0.14 -8.35 -15.14
CA ALA A 27 0.39 -8.67 -13.82
C ALA A 27 -0.46 -8.00 -12.75
N PRO A 28 -0.51 -8.56 -11.54
CA PRO A 28 -1.27 -7.96 -10.45
C PRO A 28 -0.84 -6.52 -10.23
N GLU A 29 -1.84 -5.64 -10.02
CA GLU A 29 -1.58 -4.23 -9.78
C GLU A 29 -1.21 -3.94 -8.33
N VAL A 30 -1.42 -4.90 -7.45
CA VAL A 30 -1.13 -4.75 -6.03
C VAL A 30 -0.43 -6.01 -5.54
N VAL A 31 0.68 -5.82 -4.86
CA VAL A 31 1.43 -6.92 -4.24
C VAL A 31 1.76 -6.49 -2.82
N SER A 32 1.56 -7.38 -1.86
CA SER A 32 1.91 -7.08 -0.48
C SER A 32 3.01 -8.02 0.00
N ARG A 33 3.84 -7.52 0.91
CA ARG A 33 4.89 -8.29 1.56
C ARG A 33 4.92 -7.98 3.05
N ARG A 34 5.26 -8.98 3.85
CA ARG A 34 5.47 -8.77 5.28
C ARG A 34 6.96 -8.55 5.53
N LEU A 35 7.25 -7.60 6.39
CA LEU A 35 8.60 -7.37 6.87
C LEU A 35 8.55 -7.51 8.39
N GLY A 36 8.94 -8.68 8.90
CA GLY A 36 8.76 -8.98 10.30
C GLY A 36 7.30 -9.26 10.65
N GLU A 37 6.95 -9.09 11.92
CA GLU A 37 5.61 -9.44 12.38
C GLU A 37 4.59 -8.32 12.22
N PHE A 38 5.04 -7.07 12.25
CA PHE A 38 4.13 -5.94 12.39
C PHE A 38 4.13 -4.98 11.21
N THR A 39 4.96 -5.21 10.21
CA THR A 39 5.10 -4.30 9.09
C THR A 39 4.63 -4.95 7.80
N CYS A 40 3.82 -4.23 7.04
CA CYS A 40 3.34 -4.67 5.74
C CYS A 40 3.75 -3.63 4.70
N ILE A 41 4.35 -4.09 3.61
CA ILE A 41 4.67 -3.24 2.47
C ILE A 41 3.70 -3.58 1.36
N VAL A 42 2.99 -2.57 0.88
CA VAL A 42 1.99 -2.74 -0.17
C VAL A 42 2.46 -1.99 -1.40
N HIS A 43 2.70 -2.72 -2.48
CA HIS A 43 3.19 -2.16 -3.74
C HIS A 43 2.04 -2.00 -4.72
N ALA A 44 1.86 -0.80 -5.24
CA ALA A 44 0.94 -0.56 -6.34
C ALA A 44 1.71 -0.59 -7.66
N GLY A 45 1.05 -1.04 -8.71
CA GLY A 45 1.64 -1.08 -10.04
C GLY A 45 1.59 0.27 -10.74
N ALA A 46 1.76 0.24 -12.07
CA ALA A 46 1.94 1.45 -12.85
C ALA A 46 0.68 2.32 -12.95
N HIS A 47 -0.50 1.75 -12.80
CA HIS A 47 -1.77 2.47 -12.98
C HIS A 47 -2.66 2.29 -11.75
N VAL A 48 -3.03 3.39 -11.14
CA VAL A 48 -3.94 3.37 -9.98
C VAL A 48 -5.33 3.80 -10.45
N ARG A 49 -6.24 2.83 -10.49
CA ARG A 49 -7.65 2.99 -10.82
C ARG A 49 -8.48 2.74 -9.56
N GLU A 50 -9.80 2.91 -9.67
CA GLU A 50 -10.65 2.61 -8.53
C GLU A 50 -10.57 1.15 -8.10
N ALA A 51 -10.46 0.23 -9.05
CA ALA A 51 -10.26 -1.18 -8.74
C ALA A 51 -8.95 -1.40 -7.96
N THR A 52 -7.89 -0.67 -8.33
CA THR A 52 -6.61 -0.73 -7.63
C THR A 52 -6.77 -0.24 -6.19
N ALA A 53 -7.44 0.89 -6.01
CA ALA A 53 -7.68 1.45 -4.68
C ALA A 53 -8.47 0.47 -3.81
N HIS A 54 -9.47 -0.18 -4.38
CA HIS A 54 -10.26 -1.16 -3.65
C HIS A 54 -9.40 -2.35 -3.22
N THR A 55 -8.52 -2.82 -4.08
CA THR A 55 -7.60 -3.92 -3.75
C THR A 55 -6.62 -3.49 -2.67
N LEU A 56 -6.09 -2.27 -2.74
CA LEU A 56 -5.21 -1.75 -1.69
C LEU A 56 -5.93 -1.74 -0.34
N GLU A 57 -7.19 -1.34 -0.33
CA GLU A 57 -8.01 -1.33 0.87
C GLU A 57 -8.17 -2.73 1.45
N GLN A 58 -8.49 -3.70 0.62
CA GLN A 58 -8.68 -5.07 1.05
C GLN A 58 -7.39 -5.67 1.62
N VAL A 59 -6.28 -5.44 0.94
CA VAL A 59 -4.97 -5.95 1.36
C VAL A 59 -4.60 -5.34 2.71
N ALA A 60 -4.78 -4.04 2.86
CA ALA A 60 -4.44 -3.36 4.11
C ALA A 60 -5.34 -3.80 5.25
N ALA A 61 -6.64 -3.96 4.99
CA ALA A 61 -7.58 -4.43 6.02
C ALA A 61 -7.21 -5.82 6.51
N THR A 62 -6.88 -6.72 5.60
CA THR A 62 -6.47 -8.07 5.95
C THR A 62 -5.19 -8.05 6.78
N ALA A 63 -4.21 -7.24 6.38
CA ALA A 63 -2.94 -7.14 7.10
C ALA A 63 -3.16 -6.56 8.50
N ALA A 64 -4.04 -5.58 8.65
CA ALA A 64 -4.34 -4.99 9.95
C ALA A 64 -4.98 -6.02 10.88
N VAL A 65 -5.91 -6.82 10.37
CA VAL A 65 -6.52 -7.90 11.14
C VAL A 65 -5.48 -8.92 11.57
N ASP A 66 -4.49 -9.16 10.72
CA ASP A 66 -3.40 -10.10 11.02
C ASP A 66 -2.33 -9.51 11.95
N GLY A 67 -2.53 -8.31 12.43
CA GLY A 67 -1.64 -7.71 13.43
C GLY A 67 -0.64 -6.71 12.92
N CYS A 68 -0.67 -6.36 11.65
CA CYS A 68 0.22 -5.31 11.13
C CYS A 68 -0.13 -3.96 11.74
N GLN A 69 0.88 -3.25 12.19
CA GLN A 69 0.74 -1.93 12.81
C GLN A 69 1.43 -0.86 11.98
N ASP A 70 2.34 -1.24 11.12
CA ASP A 70 3.11 -0.32 10.27
C ASP A 70 2.86 -0.68 8.82
N PHE A 71 2.53 0.33 8.01
CA PHE A 71 2.27 0.13 6.59
C PHE A 71 3.18 1.04 5.77
N VAL A 72 3.81 0.46 4.76
CA VAL A 72 4.54 1.22 3.75
C VAL A 72 3.80 1.02 2.43
N PHE A 73 3.26 2.10 1.89
CA PHE A 73 2.60 2.06 0.59
C PHE A 73 3.59 2.51 -0.47
N ASP A 74 3.95 1.60 -1.35
CA ASP A 74 4.90 1.87 -2.42
C ASP A 74 4.16 2.27 -3.68
N LEU A 75 4.15 3.56 -3.97
CA LEU A 75 3.58 4.12 -5.18
C LEU A 75 4.66 4.58 -6.15
N THR A 76 5.89 4.09 -5.98
CA THR A 76 7.02 4.57 -6.80
C THR A 76 6.91 4.17 -8.27
N ARG A 77 6.11 3.14 -8.57
CA ARG A 77 5.90 2.70 -9.94
C ARG A 77 4.72 3.39 -10.61
N VAL A 78 3.93 4.13 -9.86
CA VAL A 78 2.71 4.74 -10.39
C VAL A 78 3.08 5.85 -11.35
N GLY A 79 2.66 5.71 -12.61
CA GLY A 79 2.81 6.71 -13.63
C GLY A 79 1.48 7.22 -14.14
N ARG A 80 0.40 6.47 -13.92
CA ARG A 80 -0.94 6.84 -14.33
C ARG A 80 -1.89 6.62 -13.16
N TYR A 81 -2.81 7.54 -12.98
CA TYR A 81 -3.74 7.44 -11.84
C TYR A 81 -5.01 8.20 -12.13
N GLU A 82 -6.07 7.78 -11.45
CA GLU A 82 -7.33 8.52 -11.43
C GLU A 82 -7.40 9.26 -10.10
N THR A 83 -7.70 10.55 -10.15
CA THR A 83 -7.76 11.36 -8.93
C THR A 83 -8.72 10.78 -7.89
N PRO A 84 -9.95 10.32 -8.26
CA PRO A 84 -10.82 9.69 -7.25
C PRO A 84 -10.20 8.46 -6.60
N ALA A 85 -9.41 7.70 -7.36
CA ALA A 85 -8.74 6.52 -6.82
C ALA A 85 -7.70 6.91 -5.77
N LEU A 86 -6.91 7.94 -6.03
CA LEU A 86 -5.94 8.42 -5.04
C LEU A 86 -6.62 9.00 -3.81
N ARG A 87 -7.80 9.61 -3.96
CA ARG A 87 -8.59 10.05 -2.80
C ARG A 87 -9.02 8.86 -1.94
N SER A 88 -9.45 7.78 -2.59
CA SER A 88 -9.83 6.57 -1.86
C SER A 88 -8.65 5.99 -1.10
N VAL A 89 -7.46 6.01 -1.71
CA VAL A 89 -6.24 5.55 -1.05
C VAL A 89 -5.92 6.45 0.15
N ALA A 90 -6.06 7.76 0.00
CA ALA A 90 -5.83 8.70 1.10
C ALA A 90 -6.83 8.46 2.25
N ASP A 91 -8.08 8.15 1.92
CA ASP A 91 -9.07 7.81 2.93
C ASP A 91 -8.70 6.53 3.67
N LEU A 92 -8.15 5.55 2.97
CA LEU A 92 -7.64 4.33 3.57
C LEU A 92 -6.54 4.66 4.59
N TRP A 93 -5.58 5.51 4.21
CA TRP A 93 -4.50 5.88 5.11
C TRP A 93 -5.02 6.56 6.36
N ARG A 94 -6.04 7.41 6.20
CA ARG A 94 -6.66 8.09 7.33
C ARG A 94 -7.32 7.09 8.28
N ARG A 95 -7.99 6.07 7.74
CA ARG A 95 -8.61 5.04 8.56
C ARG A 95 -7.58 4.20 9.29
N LEU A 96 -6.46 3.87 8.63
CA LEU A 96 -5.37 3.14 9.28
C LEU A 96 -4.78 3.95 10.44
N SER A 97 -4.59 5.25 10.22
CA SER A 97 -4.10 6.13 11.30
C SER A 97 -5.07 6.19 12.46
N GLY A 98 -6.37 6.13 12.17
CA GLY A 98 -7.39 6.09 13.22
C GLY A 98 -7.38 4.79 14.03
N LEU A 99 -6.77 3.74 13.50
CA LEU A 99 -6.58 2.47 14.19
C LEU A 99 -5.21 2.36 14.87
N ASP A 100 -4.53 3.49 15.03
CA ASP A 100 -3.19 3.57 15.60
C ASP A 100 -2.12 2.88 14.75
N CYS A 101 -2.39 2.69 13.47
CA CYS A 101 -1.39 2.20 12.53
C CYS A 101 -0.56 3.38 12.03
N GLU A 102 0.74 3.14 11.79
CA GLU A 102 1.60 4.13 11.18
C GLU A 102 1.63 3.91 9.68
N VAL A 103 1.57 4.99 8.93
CA VAL A 103 1.53 4.93 7.47
C VAL A 103 2.70 5.71 6.89
N PHE A 104 3.47 5.04 6.06
CA PHE A 104 4.58 5.64 5.32
C PHE A 104 4.31 5.44 3.84
N VAL A 105 4.55 6.45 3.03
CA VAL A 105 4.24 6.41 1.62
C VAL A 105 5.49 6.74 0.82
N ALA A 106 5.76 5.95 -0.22
CA ALA A 106 6.84 6.21 -1.15
C ALA A 106 6.24 6.55 -2.51
N ALA A 107 6.58 7.69 -3.07
CA ALA A 107 6.11 8.14 -4.38
C ALA A 107 7.17 9.02 -5.02
N ARG A 108 7.32 8.90 -6.34
CA ARG A 108 8.35 9.63 -7.09
C ARG A 108 7.80 10.47 -8.21
N ASN A 109 6.72 10.02 -8.84
CA ASN A 109 6.14 10.74 -9.97
C ASN A 109 5.63 12.10 -9.49
N PRO A 110 6.07 13.23 -10.10
CA PRO A 110 5.66 14.55 -9.62
C PRO A 110 4.16 14.76 -9.63
N GLY A 111 3.46 14.22 -10.64
CA GLY A 111 2.00 14.32 -10.70
C GLY A 111 1.32 13.59 -9.55
N VAL A 112 1.81 12.40 -9.21
CA VAL A 112 1.30 11.63 -8.08
C VAL A 112 1.56 12.38 -6.78
N VAL A 113 2.78 12.87 -6.59
CA VAL A 113 3.15 13.62 -5.38
C VAL A 113 2.27 14.85 -5.22
N ASP A 114 2.08 15.62 -6.30
CA ASP A 114 1.23 16.80 -6.27
C ASP A 114 -0.21 16.45 -5.94
N CYS A 115 -0.72 15.39 -6.54
CA CYS A 115 -2.09 14.95 -6.27
C CYS A 115 -2.24 14.53 -4.81
N LEU A 116 -1.27 13.79 -4.27
CA LEU A 116 -1.31 13.37 -2.87
C LEU A 116 -1.30 14.58 -1.94
N HIS A 117 -0.50 15.58 -2.23
CA HIS A 117 -0.47 16.80 -1.40
C HIS A 117 -1.83 17.53 -1.41
N ARG A 118 -2.59 17.42 -2.50
CA ARG A 118 -3.90 18.05 -2.58
C ARG A 118 -5.00 17.25 -1.91
N VAL A 119 -4.93 15.91 -1.98
CA VAL A 119 -6.01 15.07 -1.46
C VAL A 119 -5.82 14.68 -0.01
N ILE A 120 -4.63 14.82 0.52
CA ILE A 120 -4.33 14.46 1.90
C ILE A 120 -4.29 15.72 2.75
N PRO A 121 -5.06 15.75 3.85
CA PRO A 121 -5.03 16.90 4.75
C PRO A 121 -3.66 17.07 5.37
N ALA A 122 -3.26 18.31 5.61
CA ALA A 122 -1.96 18.62 6.17
C ALA A 122 -1.73 18.05 7.58
N ARG A 123 -2.76 17.47 8.18
CA ARG A 123 -2.70 16.93 9.54
C ARG A 123 -2.51 15.42 9.59
N GLY A 124 -2.05 14.80 8.52
CA GLY A 124 -1.88 13.37 8.50
C GLY A 124 -0.66 12.93 9.30
N LYS A 125 -0.76 11.76 9.96
CA LYS A 125 0.37 11.12 10.60
C LYS A 125 1.09 10.20 9.64
N TRP A 126 1.19 10.61 8.40
CA TRP A 126 1.86 9.82 7.39
C TRP A 126 3.00 10.63 6.81
N THR A 127 4.01 9.93 6.35
CA THR A 127 5.23 10.53 5.86
C THR A 127 5.42 10.14 4.40
N LEU A 128 5.66 11.13 3.55
CA LEU A 128 5.92 10.91 2.14
C LEU A 128 7.42 10.91 1.87
N GLN A 129 7.91 9.85 1.25
CA GLN A 129 9.32 9.68 0.94
C GLN A 129 9.49 9.36 -0.54
N PRO A 130 10.64 9.66 -1.15
CA PRO A 130 10.84 9.38 -2.57
C PRO A 130 11.09 7.91 -2.89
N THR A 131 11.52 7.10 -1.92
CA THR A 131 11.79 5.68 -2.14
C THR A 131 11.28 4.84 -0.99
N VAL A 132 11.09 3.55 -1.27
CA VAL A 132 10.72 2.59 -0.22
C VAL A 132 11.82 2.51 0.84
N ALA A 133 13.08 2.54 0.43
CA ALA A 133 14.20 2.51 1.37
C ALA A 133 14.14 3.70 2.33
N ASP A 134 13.83 4.89 1.83
CA ASP A 134 13.70 6.07 2.69
C ASP A 134 12.51 5.94 3.62
N ALA A 135 11.40 5.37 3.14
CA ALA A 135 10.23 5.15 3.97
C ALA A 135 10.54 4.17 5.10
N LEU A 136 11.26 3.09 4.80
CA LEU A 136 11.67 2.12 5.81
C LEU A 136 12.63 2.73 6.83
N ARG A 137 13.56 3.58 6.36
CA ARG A 137 14.45 4.29 7.30
C ARG A 137 13.67 5.20 8.23
N ALA A 138 12.68 5.91 7.70
CA ALA A 138 11.83 6.77 8.52
C ALA A 138 11.07 5.95 9.57
N LEU A 139 10.57 4.78 9.17
CA LEU A 139 9.86 3.89 10.07
C LEU A 139 10.77 3.40 11.18
N LEU A 140 11.99 3.01 10.85
CA LEU A 140 12.94 2.48 11.82
C LEU A 140 13.51 3.57 12.73
N ALA A 141 13.52 4.81 12.28
CA ALA A 141 14.09 5.93 13.04
C ALA A 141 13.10 6.57 14.01
N ARG A 142 11.82 6.19 13.96
CA ARG A 142 10.83 6.80 14.84
C ARG A 142 11.10 6.44 16.30
N PRO A 143 10.74 7.31 17.23
CA PRO A 143 10.93 7.03 18.65
C PRO A 143 10.11 5.81 19.08
N VAL A 144 10.66 5.07 19.99
CA VAL A 144 10.00 3.89 20.54
C VAL A 144 8.98 4.31 21.58
#